data_358328025db3666edcc5cc11f4c6c18f
#
_entry.id   358328025db3666edcc5cc11f4c6c18f
#
_cell.length_a   1.000
_cell.length_b   1.000
_cell.length_c   1.000
_cell.angle_alpha   90.00
_cell.angle_beta   90.00
_cell.angle_gamma   90.00
#
_symmetry.space_group_name_H-M   'P 1'
#
loop_
_entity.id
_entity.type
_entity.pdbx_description
1 polymer ?
#
loop_
_entity_poly.entity_id
_entity_poly.type
_entity_poly.pdbx_seq_one_letter_code
_entity_poly.pdbx_strand_id
1 'polypeptide(L)'
;MITNAIPVPSVYRAPIRPDIVRFVHTNMAKNKRQPYAVSDKAGEQTSAESWGTGRAVARVPRVNGSGTHHAGQAAFGNMCRGGRMFAPTKVMRQWHVKINLNQRRFATVSALAASGLPSLVMARGHRISKIEEVPLVVEDKIESLVRTRQAVNTLKSIHAYSDVEKVIRSRKTRAGQGKLRNRHFRQRRGPLIVYNQDNGIVRAFRNIPGVELVNVRHLNVMQLAPGGHLGRFIIWTESAFALLDELYGTYETPSSMKKDYQLPDNIMANPDVARLINSDEIQSVVRPAMTKHTKRPFTQKKNPLKNQGIMNRMNPYAQVLRRAELLQSNKKNQQRQSSFISNKKCK
;
A
#
# COMPACT_ATOMS: atom_id res chain seq x y z
N MET A 1 33.93 -0.13 -14.68
CA MET A 1 34.42 -0.79 -15.89
C MET A 1 33.52 -1.98 -16.18
N ILE A 2 32.99 -2.05 -17.39
CA ILE A 2 32.25 -3.22 -17.89
C ILE A 2 33.32 -4.23 -18.27
N THR A 3 33.33 -5.39 -17.62
CA THR A 3 34.41 -6.38 -17.83
C THR A 3 34.01 -7.47 -18.82
N ASN A 4 32.79 -7.95 -18.78
CA ASN A 4 32.29 -9.02 -19.65
C ASN A 4 30.81 -8.80 -20.00
N ALA A 5 30.42 -9.21 -21.22
CA ALA A 5 29.02 -9.28 -21.60
C ALA A 5 28.43 -10.64 -21.20
N ILE A 6 27.34 -10.63 -20.45
CA ILE A 6 26.60 -11.83 -20.01
C ILE A 6 25.24 -11.85 -20.68
N PRO A 7 24.82 -12.98 -21.27
CA PRO A 7 23.50 -13.08 -21.88
C PRO A 7 22.39 -12.92 -20.81
N VAL A 8 21.33 -12.21 -21.18
CA VAL A 8 20.17 -12.02 -20.27
C VAL A 8 19.35 -13.31 -20.25
N PRO A 9 19.14 -13.92 -19.06
CA PRO A 9 18.36 -15.14 -18.93
C PRO A 9 16.93 -15.01 -19.45
N SER A 10 16.39 -16.09 -19.99
CA SER A 10 15.05 -16.13 -20.59
C SER A 10 13.93 -15.74 -19.61
N VAL A 11 14.13 -15.91 -18.32
CA VAL A 11 13.18 -15.54 -17.26
C VAL A 11 12.79 -14.05 -17.29
N TYR A 12 13.66 -13.16 -17.78
CA TYR A 12 13.38 -11.73 -17.89
C TYR A 12 12.40 -11.36 -19.01
N ARG A 13 12.17 -12.28 -19.95
CA ARG A 13 11.16 -12.13 -21.04
C ARG A 13 9.77 -12.58 -20.63
N ALA A 14 9.62 -13.16 -19.44
CA ALA A 14 8.36 -13.69 -18.95
C ALA A 14 7.31 -12.60 -18.73
N PRO A 15 6.01 -12.94 -18.84
CA PRO A 15 4.93 -11.98 -18.68
C PRO A 15 4.86 -11.42 -17.25
N ILE A 16 4.67 -10.11 -17.16
CA ILE A 16 4.56 -9.41 -15.89
C ILE A 16 3.09 -9.33 -15.49
N ARG A 17 2.71 -10.08 -14.44
CA ARG A 17 1.34 -10.20 -13.93
C ARG A 17 1.27 -9.71 -12.48
N PRO A 18 1.02 -8.42 -12.26
CA PRO A 18 0.95 -7.84 -10.90
C PRO A 18 -0.21 -8.40 -10.07
N ASP A 19 -1.30 -8.80 -10.69
CA ASP A 19 -2.46 -9.45 -10.06
C ASP A 19 -2.08 -10.77 -9.39
N ILE A 20 -1.39 -11.67 -10.13
CA ILE A 20 -0.92 -12.97 -9.60
C ILE A 20 0.09 -12.75 -8.47
N VAL A 21 1.05 -11.85 -8.66
CA VAL A 21 2.06 -11.54 -7.65
C VAL A 21 1.41 -11.02 -6.36
N ARG A 22 0.45 -10.12 -6.48
CA ARG A 22 -0.30 -9.58 -5.32
C ARG A 22 -1.12 -10.66 -4.62
N PHE A 23 -1.80 -11.51 -5.36
CA PHE A 23 -2.59 -12.63 -4.82
C PHE A 23 -1.70 -13.59 -4.03
N VAL A 24 -0.60 -14.05 -4.64
CA VAL A 24 0.35 -14.98 -4.02
C VAL A 24 1.00 -14.34 -2.79
N HIS A 25 1.49 -13.10 -2.91
CA HIS A 25 2.08 -12.39 -1.78
C HIS A 25 1.11 -12.27 -0.59
N THR A 26 -0.13 -11.84 -0.84
CA THR A 26 -1.14 -11.66 0.20
C THR A 26 -1.42 -12.97 0.95
N ASN A 27 -1.53 -14.07 0.22
CA ASN A 27 -1.82 -15.37 0.81
C ASN A 27 -0.59 -15.99 1.49
N MET A 28 0.62 -15.86 0.91
CA MET A 28 1.86 -16.28 1.57
C MET A 28 2.13 -15.50 2.86
N ALA A 29 1.77 -14.22 2.92
CA ALA A 29 1.91 -13.41 4.12
C ALA A 29 1.05 -13.92 5.29
N LYS A 30 -0.02 -14.67 5.01
CA LYS A 30 -0.86 -15.31 6.03
C LYS A 30 -0.18 -16.51 6.70
N ASN A 31 0.85 -17.11 6.09
CA ASN A 31 1.51 -18.31 6.64
C ASN A 31 2.23 -18.06 7.98
N LYS A 32 2.56 -16.83 8.30
CA LYS A 32 3.19 -16.44 9.59
C LYS A 32 2.20 -15.98 10.65
N ARG A 33 0.90 -16.11 10.40
CA ARG A 33 -0.14 -15.72 11.38
C ARG A 33 -0.26 -16.83 12.43
N GLN A 34 -0.34 -16.41 13.69
CA GLN A 34 -0.65 -17.29 14.81
C GLN A 34 -2.13 -17.16 15.16
N PRO A 35 -2.84 -18.27 15.49
CA PRO A 35 -4.21 -18.22 15.95
C PRO A 35 -4.36 -17.37 17.21
N TYR A 36 -5.44 -16.64 17.30
CA TYR A 36 -5.88 -15.93 18.49
C TYR A 36 -7.39 -16.07 18.66
N ALA A 37 -7.84 -16.20 19.87
CA ALA A 37 -9.24 -16.29 20.21
C ALA A 37 -9.48 -15.78 21.62
N VAL A 38 -10.70 -15.37 21.90
CA VAL A 38 -11.17 -15.10 23.25
C VAL A 38 -11.48 -16.45 23.93
N SER A 39 -11.39 -16.52 25.24
CA SER A 39 -11.87 -17.69 25.99
C SER A 39 -13.35 -17.93 25.72
N ASP A 40 -13.75 -19.19 25.59
CA ASP A 40 -15.15 -19.56 25.32
C ASP A 40 -16.10 -19.10 26.42
N LYS A 41 -15.60 -19.01 27.65
CA LYS A 41 -16.38 -18.56 28.84
C LYS A 41 -16.25 -17.07 29.11
N ALA A 42 -15.49 -16.29 28.32
CA ALA A 42 -15.28 -14.87 28.58
C ALA A 42 -16.59 -14.09 28.47
N GLY A 43 -16.93 -13.37 29.53
CA GLY A 43 -18.19 -12.61 29.64
C GLY A 43 -19.42 -13.43 30.07
N GLU A 44 -19.28 -14.74 30.28
CA GLU A 44 -20.36 -15.64 30.68
C GLU A 44 -20.15 -16.30 32.04
N GLN A 45 -19.11 -15.95 32.77
CA GLN A 45 -18.75 -16.56 34.07
C GLN A 45 -19.48 -15.94 35.28
N THR A 46 -20.48 -15.10 35.02
CA THR A 46 -21.25 -14.43 36.06
C THR A 46 -22.59 -15.15 36.27
N SER A 47 -23.04 -15.31 37.51
CA SER A 47 -24.38 -15.79 37.82
C SER A 47 -25.38 -14.66 37.64
N ALA A 48 -25.95 -14.55 36.45
CA ALA A 48 -26.93 -13.51 36.12
C ALA A 48 -28.21 -14.15 35.58
N GLU A 49 -29.35 -13.64 36.05
CA GLU A 49 -30.67 -14.09 35.61
C GLU A 49 -31.52 -12.91 35.21
N SER A 50 -32.40 -13.13 34.25
CA SER A 50 -33.37 -12.10 33.86
C SER A 50 -34.43 -11.93 34.96
N TRP A 51 -34.78 -10.68 35.27
CA TRP A 51 -35.87 -10.38 36.20
C TRP A 51 -37.26 -10.57 35.56
N GLY A 52 -37.33 -10.93 34.28
CA GLY A 52 -38.57 -11.11 33.56
C GLY A 52 -39.29 -9.79 33.29
N THR A 53 -40.60 -9.87 33.19
CA THR A 53 -41.50 -8.75 32.96
C THR A 53 -42.13 -8.26 34.28
N GLY A 54 -42.68 -7.07 34.30
CA GLY A 54 -43.40 -6.52 35.47
C GLY A 54 -42.59 -5.57 36.34
N ARG A 55 -41.31 -5.40 36.12
CA ARG A 55 -40.44 -4.48 36.88
C ARG A 55 -40.08 -3.18 36.14
N ALA A 56 -40.70 -2.92 35.00
CA ALA A 56 -40.42 -1.74 34.17
C ALA A 56 -38.95 -1.58 33.77
N VAL A 57 -38.21 -2.67 33.68
CA VAL A 57 -36.79 -2.72 33.23
C VAL A 57 -36.63 -3.69 32.08
N ALA A 58 -35.56 -3.51 31.30
CA ALA A 58 -35.24 -4.43 30.20
C ALA A 58 -35.03 -5.88 30.70
N ARG A 59 -35.48 -6.86 29.93
CA ARG A 59 -35.39 -8.30 30.22
C ARG A 59 -33.99 -8.89 30.06
N VAL A 60 -32.95 -8.06 30.11
CA VAL A 60 -31.56 -8.49 30.03
C VAL A 60 -31.17 -9.21 31.32
N PRO A 61 -30.39 -10.30 31.29
CA PRO A 61 -29.87 -10.93 32.49
C PRO A 61 -29.10 -9.93 33.36
N ARG A 62 -29.34 -9.95 34.64
CA ARG A 62 -28.75 -9.04 35.63
C ARG A 62 -28.09 -9.84 36.77
N VAL A 63 -27.01 -9.29 37.30
CA VAL A 63 -26.29 -9.94 38.40
C VAL A 63 -27.14 -9.91 39.65
N ASN A 64 -27.36 -11.10 40.24
CA ASN A 64 -28.03 -11.27 41.53
C ASN A 64 -27.05 -11.02 42.69
N GLY A 65 -27.55 -10.55 43.82
CA GLY A 65 -26.79 -10.38 45.05
C GLY A 65 -26.95 -9.00 45.65
N SER A 66 -26.69 -8.94 46.96
CA SER A 66 -26.59 -7.69 47.73
C SER A 66 -25.13 -7.49 48.17
N GLY A 67 -24.66 -6.23 48.20
CA GLY A 67 -23.32 -5.90 48.67
C GLY A 67 -22.19 -5.94 47.65
N THR A 68 -22.47 -6.15 46.36
CA THR A 68 -21.49 -6.00 45.30
C THR A 68 -21.79 -4.78 44.44
N HIS A 69 -20.74 -4.10 43.93
CA HIS A 69 -20.91 -2.98 43.01
C HIS A 69 -21.58 -3.36 41.67
N HIS A 70 -21.69 -4.66 41.39
CA HIS A 70 -22.29 -5.20 40.16
C HIS A 70 -23.75 -5.61 40.36
N ALA A 71 -24.30 -5.58 41.57
CA ALA A 71 -25.69 -6.00 41.82
C ALA A 71 -26.68 -5.22 40.94
N GLY A 72 -27.55 -5.93 40.26
CA GLY A 72 -28.55 -5.36 39.38
C GLY A 72 -28.03 -4.86 38.02
N GLN A 73 -26.72 -4.90 37.76
CA GLN A 73 -26.18 -4.55 36.42
C GLN A 73 -26.43 -5.65 35.40
N ALA A 74 -26.69 -5.26 34.16
CA ALA A 74 -26.89 -6.20 33.07
C ALA A 74 -25.57 -6.94 32.74
N ALA A 75 -25.68 -8.22 32.39
CA ALA A 75 -24.57 -9.09 32.07
C ALA A 75 -24.82 -9.86 30.78
N PHE A 76 -23.84 -10.63 30.35
CA PHE A 76 -23.77 -11.51 29.18
C PHE A 76 -23.81 -10.81 27.82
N GLY A 77 -24.66 -9.83 27.61
CA GLY A 77 -24.84 -9.16 26.33
C GLY A 77 -23.57 -8.42 25.85
N ASN A 78 -23.40 -8.32 24.55
CA ASN A 78 -22.29 -7.56 23.95
C ASN A 78 -22.35 -6.04 24.24
N MET A 79 -23.54 -5.52 24.59
CA MET A 79 -23.74 -4.14 25.00
C MET A 79 -23.45 -3.91 26.50
N CYS A 80 -23.25 -4.98 27.28
CA CYS A 80 -23.03 -4.89 28.70
C CYS A 80 -21.53 -4.78 29.04
N ARG A 81 -21.22 -4.05 30.10
CA ARG A 81 -19.84 -3.98 30.61
C ARG A 81 -19.41 -5.35 31.15
N GLY A 82 -18.29 -5.87 30.68
CA GLY A 82 -17.81 -7.19 31.06
C GLY A 82 -18.60 -8.35 30.45
N GLY A 83 -19.52 -8.08 29.54
CA GLY A 83 -20.27 -9.09 28.81
C GLY A 83 -19.47 -9.74 27.69
N ARG A 84 -20.05 -10.76 27.06
CA ARG A 84 -19.50 -11.49 25.95
C ARG A 84 -19.48 -10.60 24.69
N MET A 85 -18.38 -10.59 23.96
CA MET A 85 -18.32 -9.86 22.69
C MET A 85 -19.28 -10.47 21.65
N PHE A 86 -19.73 -9.65 20.69
CA PHE A 86 -20.48 -10.16 19.55
C PHE A 86 -19.56 -11.03 18.67
N ALA A 87 -20.07 -12.20 18.25
CA ALA A 87 -19.33 -13.16 17.45
C ALA A 87 -17.89 -13.40 17.99
N PRO A 88 -17.72 -14.07 19.15
CA PRO A 88 -16.40 -14.30 19.72
C PRO A 88 -15.47 -14.96 18.71
N THR A 89 -14.22 -14.49 18.68
CA THR A 89 -13.19 -15.07 17.81
C THR A 89 -12.88 -16.51 18.23
N LYS A 90 -12.86 -17.42 17.26
CA LYS A 90 -12.57 -18.85 17.47
C LYS A 90 -11.26 -19.25 16.77
N VAL A 91 -10.56 -20.22 17.33
CA VAL A 91 -9.31 -20.76 16.75
C VAL A 91 -9.52 -21.51 15.43
N MET A 92 -10.71 -22.02 15.17
CA MET A 92 -11.04 -22.78 13.96
C MET A 92 -11.08 -21.96 12.66
N ARG A 93 -10.85 -20.64 12.74
CA ARG A 93 -10.74 -19.80 11.54
C ARG A 93 -9.65 -20.34 10.63
N GLN A 94 -9.84 -20.26 9.31
CA GLN A 94 -8.81 -20.57 8.34
C GLN A 94 -7.72 -19.49 8.34
N TRP A 95 -6.63 -19.75 9.03
CA TRP A 95 -5.52 -18.80 9.20
C TRP A 95 -4.57 -18.79 8.01
N HIS A 96 -4.29 -19.96 7.44
CA HIS A 96 -3.39 -20.16 6.30
C HIS A 96 -4.19 -20.51 5.06
N VAL A 97 -3.74 -20.03 3.91
CA VAL A 97 -4.38 -20.31 2.62
C VAL A 97 -3.38 -21.05 1.74
N LYS A 98 -3.79 -22.23 1.27
CA LYS A 98 -3.01 -23.01 0.29
C LYS A 98 -2.96 -22.28 -1.04
N ILE A 99 -1.78 -22.21 -1.65
CA ILE A 99 -1.54 -21.63 -2.97
C ILE A 99 -0.97 -22.72 -3.85
N ASN A 100 -1.48 -22.85 -5.07
CA ASN A 100 -0.99 -23.82 -6.05
C ASN A 100 0.47 -23.55 -6.40
N LEU A 101 1.24 -24.61 -6.59
CA LEU A 101 2.66 -24.52 -6.89
C LEU A 101 2.94 -23.69 -8.13
N ASN A 102 2.18 -23.91 -9.20
CA ASN A 102 2.35 -23.19 -10.47
C ASN A 102 2.05 -21.69 -10.33
N GLN A 103 1.06 -21.30 -9.52
CA GLN A 103 0.82 -19.87 -9.21
C GLN A 103 2.00 -19.24 -8.47
N ARG A 104 2.61 -19.94 -7.52
CA ARG A 104 3.81 -19.46 -6.81
C ARG A 104 5.01 -19.32 -7.76
N ARG A 105 5.22 -20.31 -8.63
CA ARG A 105 6.28 -20.28 -9.65
C ARG A 105 6.06 -19.12 -10.61
N PHE A 106 4.85 -18.94 -11.12
CA PHE A 106 4.49 -17.84 -12.01
C PHE A 106 4.74 -16.47 -11.34
N ALA A 107 4.30 -16.30 -10.10
CA ALA A 107 4.51 -15.06 -9.37
C ALA A 107 5.99 -14.72 -9.18
N THR A 108 6.82 -15.73 -8.91
CA THR A 108 8.27 -15.54 -8.75
C THR A 108 8.91 -15.08 -10.08
N VAL A 109 8.58 -15.74 -11.18
CA VAL A 109 9.07 -15.39 -12.51
C VAL A 109 8.61 -14.00 -12.95
N SER A 110 7.34 -13.67 -12.76
CA SER A 110 6.84 -12.32 -13.02
C SER A 110 7.53 -11.23 -12.19
N ALA A 111 7.87 -11.55 -10.92
CA ALA A 111 8.59 -10.60 -10.06
C ALA A 111 10.04 -10.41 -10.50
N LEU A 112 10.69 -11.47 -11.00
CA LEU A 112 12.04 -11.42 -11.59
C LEU A 112 12.04 -10.60 -12.89
N ALA A 113 11.12 -10.88 -13.81
CA ALA A 113 10.99 -10.12 -15.06
C ALA A 113 10.79 -8.61 -14.78
N ALA A 114 9.94 -8.27 -13.82
CA ALA A 114 9.72 -6.88 -13.42
C ALA A 114 10.95 -6.19 -12.81
N SER A 115 11.85 -6.94 -12.19
CA SER A 115 13.09 -6.38 -11.61
C SER A 115 14.13 -6.00 -12.68
N GLY A 116 14.01 -6.51 -13.89
CA GLY A 116 14.83 -6.16 -15.04
C GLY A 116 14.40 -4.88 -15.76
N LEU A 117 13.24 -4.32 -15.43
CA LEU A 117 12.73 -3.11 -16.06
C LEU A 117 13.03 -1.85 -15.23
N PRO A 118 13.91 -0.94 -15.68
CA PRO A 118 14.27 0.27 -14.93
C PRO A 118 13.06 1.13 -14.54
N SER A 119 12.07 1.24 -15.42
CA SER A 119 10.83 2.00 -15.16
C SER A 119 10.05 1.50 -13.95
N LEU A 120 9.91 0.18 -13.80
CA LEU A 120 9.21 -0.43 -12.66
C LEU A 120 10.02 -0.32 -11.37
N VAL A 121 11.36 -0.44 -11.47
CA VAL A 121 12.26 -0.29 -10.32
C VAL A 121 12.23 1.15 -9.80
N MET A 122 12.23 2.15 -10.67
CA MET A 122 12.08 3.56 -10.29
C MET A 122 10.68 3.85 -9.74
N ALA A 123 9.64 3.32 -10.36
CA ALA A 123 8.25 3.48 -9.89
C ALA A 123 8.05 2.92 -8.49
N ARG A 124 8.72 1.83 -8.14
CA ARG A 124 8.75 1.32 -6.76
C ARG A 124 9.41 2.29 -5.78
N GLY A 125 10.32 3.13 -6.25
CA GLY A 125 10.99 4.17 -5.48
C GLY A 125 12.45 3.88 -5.15
N HIS A 126 13.11 2.96 -5.84
CA HIS A 126 14.55 2.76 -5.76
C HIS A 126 15.31 3.87 -6.50
N ARG A 127 16.52 4.15 -6.06
CA ARG A 127 17.43 5.12 -6.69
C ARG A 127 18.42 4.40 -7.58
N ILE A 128 18.11 4.33 -8.86
CA ILE A 128 18.94 3.66 -9.87
C ILE A 128 19.49 4.60 -10.94
N SER A 129 19.22 5.90 -10.86
CA SER A 129 19.57 6.87 -11.92
C SER A 129 21.07 7.00 -12.21
N LYS A 130 21.94 6.56 -11.28
CA LYS A 130 23.39 6.55 -11.45
C LYS A 130 23.95 5.17 -11.79
N ILE A 131 23.10 4.17 -11.90
CA ILE A 131 23.46 2.80 -12.21
C ILE A 131 23.45 2.66 -13.73
N GLU A 132 24.53 2.13 -14.26
CA GLU A 132 24.76 2.03 -15.71
C GLU A 132 23.79 1.06 -16.37
N GLU A 133 23.50 -0.06 -15.72
CA GLU A 133 22.74 -1.16 -16.28
C GLU A 133 21.77 -1.80 -15.28
N VAL A 134 20.57 -2.18 -15.73
CA VAL A 134 19.61 -2.96 -14.97
C VAL A 134 19.08 -4.09 -15.87
N PRO A 135 19.19 -5.35 -15.45
CA PRO A 135 19.65 -5.88 -14.16
C PRO A 135 21.15 -5.66 -13.91
N LEU A 136 21.51 -5.34 -12.65
CA LEU A 136 22.90 -5.10 -12.26
C LEU A 136 23.57 -6.43 -11.88
N VAL A 137 24.59 -6.81 -12.63
CA VAL A 137 25.41 -8.00 -12.38
C VAL A 137 26.82 -7.59 -11.96
N VAL A 138 27.37 -8.26 -10.95
CA VAL A 138 28.68 -7.97 -10.35
C VAL A 138 29.50 -9.26 -10.30
N GLU A 139 30.81 -9.15 -10.40
CA GLU A 139 31.74 -10.29 -10.30
C GLU A 139 31.50 -11.10 -9.01
N ASP A 140 31.76 -12.40 -9.07
CA ASP A 140 31.66 -13.32 -7.93
C ASP A 140 32.61 -13.01 -6.78
N LYS A 141 33.62 -12.17 -6.99
CA LYS A 141 34.51 -11.67 -5.91
C LYS A 141 33.73 -11.02 -4.75
N ILE A 142 32.52 -10.52 -5.00
CA ILE A 142 31.68 -9.95 -3.96
C ILE A 142 31.23 -11.01 -2.93
N GLU A 143 31.17 -12.29 -3.31
CA GLU A 143 30.77 -13.39 -2.43
C GLU A 143 31.80 -13.67 -1.33
N SER A 144 33.10 -13.35 -1.59
CA SER A 144 34.20 -13.54 -0.63
C SER A 144 34.35 -12.41 0.39
N LEU A 145 33.53 -11.36 0.32
CA LEU A 145 33.59 -10.23 1.25
C LEU A 145 33.10 -10.63 2.65
N VAL A 146 33.90 -10.34 3.66
CA VAL A 146 33.60 -10.67 5.07
C VAL A 146 33.31 -9.44 5.91
N ARG A 147 33.96 -8.29 5.57
CA ARG A 147 33.85 -7.06 6.38
C ARG A 147 32.80 -6.10 5.81
N THR A 148 31.97 -5.53 6.68
CA THR A 148 30.90 -4.55 6.31
C THR A 148 31.49 -3.31 5.61
N ARG A 149 32.69 -2.85 6.01
CA ARG A 149 33.36 -1.71 5.36
C ARG A 149 33.64 -1.98 3.87
N GLN A 150 34.10 -3.19 3.54
CA GLN A 150 34.32 -3.60 2.16
C GLN A 150 32.99 -3.60 1.38
N ALA A 151 31.96 -4.19 1.96
CA ALA A 151 30.60 -4.21 1.37
C ALA A 151 30.05 -2.81 1.08
N VAL A 152 30.22 -1.86 2.00
CA VAL A 152 29.81 -0.46 1.80
C VAL A 152 30.62 0.20 0.69
N ASN A 153 31.92 -0.04 0.62
CA ASN A 153 32.76 0.50 -0.44
C ASN A 153 32.35 -0.05 -1.81
N THR A 154 32.10 -1.36 -1.92
CA THR A 154 31.55 -1.97 -3.14
C THR A 154 30.25 -1.35 -3.57
N LEU A 155 29.28 -1.17 -2.65
CA LEU A 155 28.01 -0.52 -2.96
C LEU A 155 28.17 0.94 -3.41
N LYS A 156 29.19 1.65 -2.93
CA LYS A 156 29.51 3.01 -3.38
C LYS A 156 30.11 3.01 -4.78
N SER A 157 31.04 2.09 -5.08
CA SER A 157 31.68 1.98 -6.41
C SER A 157 30.69 1.64 -7.52
N ILE A 158 29.69 0.79 -7.25
CA ILE A 158 28.61 0.45 -8.19
C ILE A 158 27.42 1.45 -8.13
N HIS A 159 27.54 2.58 -7.44
CA HIS A 159 26.53 3.61 -7.25
C HIS A 159 25.20 3.14 -6.60
N ALA A 160 25.13 1.91 -6.08
CA ALA A 160 23.94 1.36 -5.41
C ALA A 160 23.75 1.90 -3.98
N TYR A 161 24.79 2.52 -3.38
CA TYR A 161 24.71 3.04 -2.01
C TYR A 161 23.71 4.19 -1.85
N SER A 162 23.39 4.92 -2.91
CA SER A 162 22.39 5.99 -2.89
C SER A 162 20.98 5.50 -2.49
N ASP A 163 20.64 4.26 -2.85
CA ASP A 163 19.39 3.62 -2.43
C ASP A 163 19.43 3.24 -0.95
N VAL A 164 20.56 2.75 -0.46
CA VAL A 164 20.77 2.46 0.98
C VAL A 164 20.67 3.72 1.83
N GLU A 165 21.22 4.85 1.40
CA GLU A 165 21.05 6.14 2.08
C GLU A 165 19.59 6.54 2.19
N LYS A 166 18.82 6.33 1.11
CA LYS A 166 17.36 6.58 1.13
C LYS A 166 16.65 5.72 2.17
N VAL A 167 17.07 4.48 2.34
CA VAL A 167 16.53 3.58 3.36
C VAL A 167 16.88 4.07 4.76
N ILE A 168 18.14 4.42 5.01
CA ILE A 168 18.59 4.95 6.31
C ILE A 168 17.78 6.18 6.71
N ARG A 169 17.63 7.16 5.80
CA ARG A 169 16.83 8.38 6.03
C ARG A 169 15.34 8.12 6.23
N SER A 170 14.84 6.98 5.75
CA SER A 170 13.42 6.61 5.87
C SER A 170 13.04 6.01 7.22
N ARG A 171 14.01 5.71 8.08
CA ARG A 171 13.77 5.11 9.39
C ARG A 171 13.07 6.10 10.31
N LYS A 172 11.86 5.74 10.75
CA LYS A 172 11.07 6.55 11.67
C LYS A 172 10.26 5.68 12.62
N THR A 173 9.88 6.22 13.76
CA THR A 173 9.00 5.55 14.72
C THR A 173 7.66 5.25 14.08
N ARG A 174 7.14 4.04 14.29
CA ARG A 174 5.84 3.62 13.80
C ARG A 174 4.73 4.34 14.55
N ALA A 175 3.75 4.86 13.84
CA ALA A 175 2.52 5.37 14.43
C ALA A 175 1.62 4.23 14.94
N GLY A 176 0.86 4.48 15.98
CA GLY A 176 -0.08 3.53 16.58
C GLY A 176 0.54 2.51 17.53
N GLN A 177 -0.26 1.57 17.98
CA GLN A 177 0.08 0.58 19.04
C GLN A 177 1.12 -0.47 18.60
N GLY A 178 1.42 -0.59 17.31
CA GLY A 178 2.42 -1.53 16.81
C GLY A 178 3.82 -1.30 17.36
N LYS A 179 4.16 -0.07 17.80
CA LYS A 179 5.44 0.26 18.45
C LYS A 179 5.60 -0.46 19.81
N LEU A 180 4.52 -0.65 20.54
CA LEU A 180 4.51 -1.36 21.82
C LEU A 180 4.56 -2.89 21.65
N ARG A 181 4.32 -3.38 20.42
CA ARG A 181 4.32 -4.80 20.06
C ARG A 181 5.59 -5.20 19.32
N ASN A 182 6.76 -4.73 19.72
CA ASN A 182 8.08 -5.01 19.13
C ASN A 182 8.23 -4.59 17.65
N ARG A 183 7.38 -3.68 17.15
CA ARG A 183 7.48 -3.11 15.81
C ARG A 183 7.76 -1.60 15.89
N HIS A 184 8.75 -1.23 16.66
CA HIS A 184 9.03 0.17 17.02
C HIS A 184 9.30 1.04 15.79
N PHE A 185 10.14 0.56 14.86
CA PHE A 185 10.55 1.33 13.69
C PHE A 185 9.85 0.89 12.41
N ARG A 186 9.72 1.83 11.49
CA ARG A 186 9.33 1.62 10.11
C ARG A 186 10.41 2.20 9.20
N GLN A 187 10.86 1.39 8.21
CA GLN A 187 11.85 1.81 7.22
C GLN A 187 11.52 1.19 5.85
N ARG A 188 12.08 1.76 4.79
CA ARG A 188 11.96 1.23 3.43
C ARG A 188 12.79 -0.05 3.29
N ARG A 189 12.52 -0.83 2.23
CA ARG A 189 13.37 -1.91 1.77
C ARG A 189 14.34 -1.35 0.73
N GLY A 190 15.60 -1.76 0.82
CA GLY A 190 16.67 -1.41 -0.10
C GLY A 190 16.93 -2.49 -1.16
N PRO A 191 18.13 -2.52 -1.75
CA PRO A 191 18.50 -3.52 -2.74
C PRO A 191 18.45 -4.94 -2.16
N LEU A 192 18.15 -5.89 -3.03
CA LEU A 192 18.25 -7.32 -2.76
C LEU A 192 19.52 -7.83 -3.43
N ILE A 193 20.40 -8.50 -2.70
CA ILE A 193 21.61 -9.12 -3.25
C ILE A 193 21.33 -10.61 -3.40
N VAL A 194 21.49 -11.11 -4.62
CA VAL A 194 21.31 -12.53 -4.92
C VAL A 194 22.68 -13.13 -5.22
N TYR A 195 23.04 -14.17 -4.48
CA TYR A 195 24.32 -14.85 -4.53
C TYR A 195 24.14 -16.35 -4.77
N ASN A 196 25.18 -17.00 -5.24
CA ASN A 196 25.21 -18.45 -5.44
C ASN A 196 25.78 -19.17 -4.22
N GLN A 197 26.97 -18.76 -3.74
CA GLN A 197 27.66 -19.38 -2.61
C GLN A 197 27.90 -18.36 -1.49
N ASP A 198 27.74 -18.78 -0.23
CA ASP A 198 28.03 -17.93 0.91
C ASP A 198 29.47 -18.16 1.40
N ASN A 199 30.41 -17.42 0.81
CA ASN A 199 31.78 -17.38 1.22
C ASN A 199 32.09 -16.26 2.23
N GLY A 200 31.03 -15.73 2.89
CA GLY A 200 31.12 -14.63 3.87
C GLY A 200 30.22 -13.43 3.54
N ILE A 201 29.61 -13.38 2.35
CA ILE A 201 28.79 -12.27 1.87
C ILE A 201 27.62 -11.93 2.83
N VAL A 202 26.96 -12.95 3.39
CA VAL A 202 25.88 -12.74 4.33
C VAL A 202 26.36 -11.97 5.55
N ARG A 203 27.52 -12.28 6.09
CA ARG A 203 28.11 -11.58 7.23
C ARG A 203 28.48 -10.13 6.90
N ALA A 204 29.00 -9.88 5.69
CA ALA A 204 29.41 -8.55 5.24
C ALA A 204 28.22 -7.60 5.05
N PHE A 205 27.11 -8.07 4.50
CA PHE A 205 26.00 -7.21 4.08
C PHE A 205 24.80 -7.17 5.06
N ARG A 206 24.58 -8.21 5.91
CA ARG A 206 23.39 -8.31 6.77
C ARG A 206 23.17 -7.13 7.72
N ASN A 207 24.25 -6.42 8.12
CA ASN A 207 24.16 -5.28 9.04
C ASN A 207 23.84 -3.96 8.31
N ILE A 208 23.84 -3.93 6.99
CA ILE A 208 23.53 -2.71 6.23
C ILE A 208 22.00 -2.50 6.20
N PRO A 209 21.47 -1.36 6.65
CA PRO A 209 20.02 -1.15 6.74
C PRO A 209 19.32 -1.29 5.40
N GLY A 210 18.30 -2.16 5.36
CA GLY A 210 17.44 -2.38 4.21
C GLY A 210 18.00 -3.26 3.10
N VAL A 211 19.28 -3.62 3.15
CA VAL A 211 19.86 -4.64 2.27
C VAL A 211 19.39 -6.01 2.74
N GLU A 212 18.91 -6.81 1.81
CA GLU A 212 18.56 -8.21 2.04
C GLU A 212 19.40 -9.09 1.14
N LEU A 213 19.68 -10.30 1.61
CA LEU A 213 20.45 -11.29 0.88
C LEU A 213 19.60 -12.55 0.69
N VAL A 214 19.78 -13.19 -0.45
CA VAL A 214 19.12 -14.46 -0.75
C VAL A 214 19.99 -15.30 -1.67
N ASN A 215 20.02 -16.61 -1.41
CA ASN A 215 20.60 -17.56 -2.35
C ASN A 215 19.68 -17.70 -3.57
N VAL A 216 20.23 -17.78 -4.77
CA VAL A 216 19.49 -17.91 -6.03
C VAL A 216 18.51 -19.09 -6.03
N ARG A 217 18.84 -20.18 -5.35
CA ARG A 217 18.00 -21.39 -5.23
C ARG A 217 16.80 -21.21 -4.31
N HIS A 218 16.82 -20.19 -3.44
CA HIS A 218 15.79 -19.91 -2.45
C HIS A 218 15.00 -18.60 -2.71
N LEU A 219 14.92 -18.18 -3.96
CA LEU A 219 14.19 -16.97 -4.35
C LEU A 219 12.71 -17.06 -3.93
N ASN A 220 12.23 -16.01 -3.30
CA ASN A 220 10.87 -15.94 -2.75
C ASN A 220 10.17 -14.63 -3.16
N VAL A 221 8.89 -14.74 -3.53
CA VAL A 221 8.03 -13.59 -3.85
C VAL A 221 7.99 -12.55 -2.72
N MET A 222 8.08 -13.00 -1.45
CA MET A 222 8.09 -12.09 -0.29
C MET A 222 9.30 -11.14 -0.27
N GLN A 223 10.43 -11.55 -0.85
CA GLN A 223 11.65 -10.75 -0.97
C GLN A 223 11.72 -10.02 -2.32
N LEU A 224 11.31 -10.67 -3.42
CA LEU A 224 11.32 -10.07 -4.76
C LEU A 224 10.24 -8.98 -4.92
N ALA A 225 9.08 -9.15 -4.32
CA ALA A 225 7.97 -8.21 -4.38
C ALA A 225 7.41 -7.90 -2.98
N PRO A 226 8.18 -7.24 -2.09
CA PRO A 226 7.71 -6.93 -0.74
C PRO A 226 6.44 -6.07 -0.79
N GLY A 227 5.43 -6.49 -0.02
CA GLY A 227 4.10 -5.86 -0.03
C GLY A 227 3.24 -6.19 -1.25
N GLY A 228 3.68 -7.11 -2.11
CA GLY A 228 3.00 -7.45 -3.36
C GLY A 228 3.25 -6.45 -4.49
N HIS A 229 4.26 -5.59 -4.34
CA HIS A 229 4.64 -4.59 -5.34
C HIS A 229 5.88 -5.04 -6.10
N LEU A 230 5.80 -5.02 -7.42
CA LEU A 230 6.85 -5.39 -8.36
C LEU A 230 7.97 -4.34 -8.46
N GLY A 231 9.09 -4.72 -9.07
CA GLY A 231 10.17 -3.81 -9.41
C GLY A 231 11.18 -3.60 -8.28
N ARG A 232 11.54 -4.62 -7.53
CA ARG A 232 12.63 -4.51 -6.56
C ARG A 232 13.97 -4.39 -7.26
N PHE A 233 14.83 -3.48 -6.79
CA PHE A 233 16.20 -3.38 -7.25
C PHE A 233 17.00 -4.59 -6.75
N ILE A 234 17.59 -5.35 -7.69
CA ILE A 234 18.36 -6.56 -7.41
C ILE A 234 19.79 -6.38 -7.92
N ILE A 235 20.74 -6.82 -7.12
CA ILE A 235 22.16 -6.93 -7.47
C ILE A 235 22.48 -8.42 -7.54
N TRP A 236 22.97 -8.86 -8.68
CA TRP A 236 23.28 -10.27 -8.94
C TRP A 236 24.78 -10.50 -8.87
N THR A 237 25.19 -11.67 -8.38
CA THR A 237 26.52 -12.20 -8.68
C THR A 237 26.48 -12.90 -10.03
N GLU A 238 27.58 -12.93 -10.74
CA GLU A 238 27.71 -13.50 -12.09
C GLU A 238 27.23 -14.95 -12.13
N SER A 239 27.73 -15.77 -11.22
CA SER A 239 27.34 -17.18 -11.10
C SER A 239 25.86 -17.38 -10.75
N ALA A 240 25.30 -16.51 -9.89
CA ALA A 240 23.87 -16.57 -9.56
C ALA A 240 22.97 -16.18 -10.75
N PHE A 241 23.43 -15.24 -11.58
CA PHE A 241 22.70 -14.81 -12.76
C PHE A 241 22.70 -15.90 -13.85
N ALA A 242 23.82 -16.54 -14.10
CA ALA A 242 23.95 -17.65 -15.04
C ALA A 242 23.08 -18.87 -14.65
N LEU A 243 22.94 -19.15 -13.35
CA LEU A 243 22.12 -20.26 -12.85
C LEU A 243 20.61 -20.07 -13.09
N LEU A 244 20.13 -18.88 -13.48
CA LEU A 244 18.69 -18.65 -13.67
C LEU A 244 18.11 -19.50 -14.81
N ASP A 245 18.83 -19.73 -15.89
CA ASP A 245 18.34 -20.56 -17.00
C ASP A 245 18.28 -22.04 -16.62
N GLU A 246 19.19 -22.54 -15.76
CA GLU A 246 19.08 -23.88 -15.21
C GLU A 246 17.86 -24.02 -14.26
N LEU A 247 17.62 -22.99 -13.43
CA LEU A 247 16.54 -23.00 -12.45
C LEU A 247 15.15 -22.88 -13.08
N TYR A 248 15.00 -22.04 -14.08
CA TYR A 248 13.70 -21.73 -14.67
C TYR A 248 13.50 -22.28 -16.07
N GLY A 249 14.58 -22.71 -16.72
CA GLY A 249 14.58 -23.08 -18.12
C GLY A 249 14.58 -21.88 -19.06
N THR A 250 14.60 -22.18 -20.33
CA THR A 250 14.42 -21.25 -21.44
C THR A 250 13.05 -21.50 -22.10
N TYR A 251 12.68 -20.72 -23.11
CA TYR A 251 11.50 -20.99 -23.91
C TYR A 251 11.61 -22.25 -24.78
N GLU A 252 12.84 -22.68 -25.07
CA GLU A 252 13.13 -23.85 -25.89
C GLU A 252 13.32 -25.11 -25.03
N THR A 253 13.96 -24.94 -23.86
CA THR A 253 14.31 -26.05 -22.98
C THR A 253 13.64 -25.93 -21.62
N PRO A 254 13.03 -27.00 -21.08
CA PRO A 254 12.44 -26.97 -19.76
C PRO A 254 13.50 -26.82 -18.65
N SER A 255 13.07 -26.45 -17.46
CA SER A 255 13.96 -26.35 -16.30
C SER A 255 14.59 -27.69 -15.94
N SER A 256 15.91 -27.73 -15.73
CA SER A 256 16.63 -28.93 -15.26
C SER A 256 16.35 -29.23 -13.78
N MET A 257 16.11 -28.21 -12.97
CA MET A 257 15.95 -28.35 -11.50
C MET A 257 14.51 -28.42 -11.03
N LYS A 258 13.51 -28.08 -11.86
CA LYS A 258 12.09 -28.12 -11.52
C LYS A 258 11.36 -29.13 -12.39
N LYS A 259 10.84 -30.17 -11.77
CA LYS A 259 10.08 -31.20 -12.47
C LYS A 259 8.85 -30.60 -13.15
N ASP A 260 8.63 -30.96 -14.41
CA ASP A 260 7.46 -30.57 -15.24
C ASP A 260 7.21 -29.04 -15.24
N TYR A 261 8.27 -28.27 -15.45
CA TYR A 261 8.19 -26.81 -15.44
C TYR A 261 8.80 -26.20 -16.69
N GLN A 262 8.05 -25.36 -17.35
CA GLN A 262 8.43 -24.51 -18.46
C GLN A 262 8.04 -23.07 -18.15
N LEU A 263 8.80 -22.11 -18.71
CA LEU A 263 8.49 -20.68 -18.53
C LEU A 263 7.09 -20.35 -19.10
N PRO A 264 6.33 -19.49 -18.41
CA PRO A 264 5.03 -19.07 -18.90
C PRO A 264 5.20 -18.13 -20.11
N ASP A 265 4.39 -18.37 -21.14
CA ASP A 265 4.31 -17.50 -22.30
C ASP A 265 3.27 -16.39 -22.16
N ASN A 266 3.42 -15.35 -22.96
CA ASN A 266 2.42 -14.31 -23.09
C ASN A 266 1.18 -14.85 -23.82
N ILE A 267 0.00 -14.54 -23.28
CA ILE A 267 -1.28 -14.88 -23.93
C ILE A 267 -1.47 -14.03 -25.21
N MET A 268 -0.98 -12.80 -25.19
CA MET A 268 -1.02 -11.89 -26.35
C MET A 268 0.39 -11.72 -26.92
N ALA A 269 0.53 -11.90 -28.23
CA ALA A 269 1.79 -11.69 -28.95
C ALA A 269 2.27 -10.23 -28.82
N ASN A 270 1.34 -9.27 -28.90
CA ASN A 270 1.61 -7.85 -28.65
C ASN A 270 0.84 -7.36 -27.42
N PRO A 271 1.49 -7.19 -26.25
CA PRO A 271 0.85 -6.74 -25.01
C PRO A 271 0.56 -5.24 -24.97
N ASP A 272 1.05 -4.46 -25.92
CA ASP A 272 0.79 -3.02 -26.01
C ASP A 272 -0.59 -2.74 -26.63
N VAL A 273 -1.62 -2.85 -25.79
CA VAL A 273 -3.01 -2.62 -26.19
C VAL A 273 -3.23 -1.18 -26.67
N ALA A 274 -2.54 -0.21 -26.09
CA ALA A 274 -2.65 1.20 -26.49
C ALA A 274 -2.17 1.40 -27.93
N ARG A 275 -1.06 0.76 -28.31
CA ARG A 275 -0.55 0.79 -29.69
C ARG A 275 -1.50 0.12 -30.66
N LEU A 276 -2.08 -1.03 -30.28
CA LEU A 276 -3.08 -1.72 -31.09
C LEU A 276 -4.32 -0.87 -31.31
N ILE A 277 -4.86 -0.27 -30.26
CA ILE A 277 -6.04 0.61 -30.35
C ILE A 277 -5.75 1.82 -31.24
N ASN A 278 -4.56 2.42 -31.14
CA ASN A 278 -4.17 3.60 -31.90
C ASN A 278 -3.59 3.29 -33.30
N SER A 279 -3.59 2.02 -33.69
CA SER A 279 -3.15 1.65 -35.04
C SER A 279 -4.11 2.18 -36.10
N ASP A 280 -3.59 2.54 -37.29
CA ASP A 280 -4.39 3.09 -38.42
C ASP A 280 -5.48 2.12 -38.86
N GLU A 281 -5.23 0.82 -38.81
CA GLU A 281 -6.19 -0.23 -39.16
C GLU A 281 -7.45 -0.17 -38.29
N ILE A 282 -7.29 0.05 -36.99
CA ILE A 282 -8.41 0.15 -36.05
C ILE A 282 -9.03 1.55 -36.09
N GLN A 283 -8.21 2.60 -36.13
CA GLN A 283 -8.70 3.99 -36.10
C GLN A 283 -9.44 4.39 -37.34
N SER A 284 -9.14 3.79 -38.49
CA SER A 284 -9.88 4.02 -39.74
C SER A 284 -11.33 3.54 -39.70
N VAL A 285 -11.61 2.51 -38.90
CA VAL A 285 -12.94 1.87 -38.75
C VAL A 285 -13.70 2.39 -37.54
N VAL A 286 -12.98 2.90 -36.54
CA VAL A 286 -13.59 3.38 -35.27
C VAL A 286 -14.37 4.67 -35.51
N ARG A 287 -15.61 4.67 -35.08
CA ARG A 287 -16.48 5.84 -35.13
C ARG A 287 -15.86 7.00 -34.30
N PRO A 288 -15.69 8.18 -34.91
CA PRO A 288 -15.15 9.35 -34.21
C PRO A 288 -16.07 9.77 -33.05
N ALA A 289 -15.49 10.40 -32.03
CA ALA A 289 -16.25 10.90 -30.89
C ALA A 289 -17.35 11.86 -31.33
N MET A 290 -18.60 11.57 -30.97
CA MET A 290 -19.78 12.34 -31.42
C MET A 290 -19.91 13.71 -30.75
N THR A 291 -19.28 13.90 -29.60
CA THR A 291 -19.37 15.16 -28.86
C THR A 291 -18.00 15.73 -28.58
N LYS A 292 -17.73 16.93 -29.06
CA LYS A 292 -16.63 17.74 -28.51
C LYS A 292 -16.92 17.96 -27.05
N HIS A 293 -15.96 17.67 -26.18
CA HIS A 293 -16.06 18.04 -24.77
C HIS A 293 -16.14 19.58 -24.67
N THR A 294 -17.33 20.11 -24.79
CA THR A 294 -17.59 21.50 -24.42
C THR A 294 -17.43 21.61 -22.90
N LYS A 295 -16.61 22.55 -22.49
CA LYS A 295 -16.52 22.90 -21.05
C LYS A 295 -17.94 23.11 -20.56
N ARG A 296 -18.31 22.43 -19.48
CA ARG A 296 -19.64 22.65 -18.87
C ARG A 296 -19.84 24.14 -18.67
N PRO A 297 -21.02 24.68 -19.02
CA PRO A 297 -21.30 26.08 -18.78
C PRO A 297 -21.10 26.39 -17.28
N PHE A 298 -20.66 27.58 -16.99
CA PHE A 298 -20.41 28.01 -15.61
C PHE A 298 -21.67 27.81 -14.80
N THR A 299 -21.61 26.89 -13.83
CA THR A 299 -22.70 26.66 -12.88
C THR A 299 -22.43 27.45 -11.61
N GLN A 300 -23.32 28.32 -11.28
CA GLN A 300 -23.18 29.13 -10.07
C GLN A 300 -23.35 28.26 -8.82
N LYS A 301 -22.25 28.04 -8.07
CA LYS A 301 -22.25 27.21 -6.86
C LYS A 301 -22.61 27.99 -5.59
N LYS A 302 -22.46 29.29 -5.58
CA LYS A 302 -22.68 30.16 -4.41
C LYS A 302 -23.94 31.00 -4.61
N ASN A 303 -24.78 31.06 -3.56
CA ASN A 303 -26.00 31.83 -3.60
C ASN A 303 -25.69 33.34 -3.63
N PRO A 304 -26.13 34.09 -4.67
CA PRO A 304 -25.88 35.52 -4.79
C PRO A 304 -26.52 36.34 -3.66
N LEU A 305 -27.64 35.89 -3.10
CA LEU A 305 -28.29 36.56 -1.98
C LEU A 305 -27.50 36.50 -0.66
N LYS A 306 -26.64 35.46 -0.52
CA LYS A 306 -25.77 35.28 0.64
C LYS A 306 -24.32 35.72 0.41
N ASN A 307 -23.89 35.74 -0.84
CA ASN A 307 -22.52 36.06 -1.20
C ASN A 307 -22.46 37.33 -2.08
N GLN A 308 -22.07 38.43 -1.48
CA GLN A 308 -22.03 39.74 -2.14
C GLN A 308 -21.06 39.81 -3.33
N GLY A 309 -19.93 39.08 -3.28
CA GLY A 309 -19.00 39.01 -4.40
C GLY A 309 -19.60 38.38 -5.65
N ILE A 310 -20.47 37.37 -5.49
CA ILE A 310 -21.19 36.77 -6.60
C ILE A 310 -22.31 37.68 -7.08
N MET A 311 -23.05 38.31 -6.17
CA MET A 311 -24.07 39.30 -6.53
C MET A 311 -23.46 40.44 -7.37
N ASN A 312 -22.35 41.00 -6.96
CA ASN A 312 -21.66 42.08 -7.70
C ASN A 312 -21.13 41.64 -9.07
N ARG A 313 -20.78 40.38 -9.22
CA ARG A 313 -20.37 39.81 -10.52
C ARG A 313 -21.55 39.64 -11.47
N MET A 314 -22.72 39.29 -10.97
CA MET A 314 -23.94 39.16 -11.75
C MET A 314 -24.61 40.50 -12.05
N ASN A 315 -24.62 41.39 -11.06
CA ASN A 315 -25.19 42.74 -11.14
C ASN A 315 -24.25 43.72 -10.44
N PRO A 316 -23.36 44.39 -11.21
CA PRO A 316 -22.44 45.39 -10.65
C PRO A 316 -23.13 46.56 -9.95
N TYR A 317 -24.38 46.85 -10.35
CA TYR A 317 -25.18 47.94 -9.76
C TYR A 317 -25.76 47.59 -8.38
N ALA A 318 -25.69 46.35 -7.97
CA ALA A 318 -26.21 45.87 -6.66
C ALA A 318 -25.61 46.59 -5.46
N GLN A 319 -24.31 47.00 -5.56
CA GLN A 319 -23.65 47.79 -4.50
C GLN A 319 -24.28 49.17 -4.32
N VAL A 320 -24.58 49.85 -5.43
CA VAL A 320 -25.17 51.19 -5.42
C VAL A 320 -26.58 51.15 -4.82
N LEU A 321 -27.37 50.17 -5.24
CA LEU A 321 -28.71 49.94 -4.68
C LEU A 321 -28.64 49.67 -3.17
N ARG A 322 -27.76 48.77 -2.75
CA ARG A 322 -27.60 48.44 -1.32
C ARG A 322 -27.17 49.66 -0.50
N ARG A 323 -26.26 50.47 -1.02
CA ARG A 323 -25.83 51.71 -0.37
C ARG A 323 -27.00 52.69 -0.26
N ALA A 324 -27.78 52.86 -1.31
CA ALA A 324 -28.96 53.73 -1.30
C ALA A 324 -30.01 53.29 -0.23
N GLU A 325 -30.30 51.97 -0.17
CA GLU A 325 -31.16 51.38 0.84
C GLU A 325 -30.69 51.68 2.28
N LEU A 326 -29.39 51.48 2.54
CA LEU A 326 -28.77 51.77 3.85
C LEU A 326 -28.87 53.24 4.21
N LEU A 327 -28.63 54.14 3.28
CA LEU A 327 -28.79 55.57 3.51
C LEU A 327 -30.23 55.98 3.79
N GLN A 328 -31.18 55.43 3.06
CA GLN A 328 -32.60 55.63 3.32
C GLN A 328 -33.02 55.12 4.70
N SER A 329 -32.58 53.92 5.09
CA SER A 329 -32.89 53.35 6.41
C SER A 329 -32.28 54.18 7.53
N ASN A 330 -31.08 54.68 7.38
CA ASN A 330 -30.44 55.57 8.35
C ASN A 330 -31.20 56.90 8.49
N LYS A 331 -31.61 57.51 7.37
CA LYS A 331 -32.45 58.74 7.41
C LYS A 331 -33.79 58.50 8.15
N LYS A 332 -34.46 57.38 7.86
CA LYS A 332 -35.71 56.98 8.57
C LYS A 332 -35.49 56.77 10.07
N ASN A 333 -34.35 56.15 10.44
CA ASN A 333 -34.02 55.94 11.86
C ASN A 333 -33.70 57.23 12.58
N GLN A 334 -32.98 58.16 11.92
CA GLN A 334 -32.72 59.49 12.46
C GLN A 334 -33.98 60.30 12.64
N GLN A 335 -34.91 60.28 11.67
CA GLN A 335 -36.23 60.92 11.78
C GLN A 335 -37.07 60.32 12.91
N ARG A 336 -37.07 59.00 13.10
CA ARG A 336 -37.76 58.35 14.23
C ARG A 336 -37.14 58.75 15.58
N GLN A 337 -35.82 58.85 15.67
CA GLN A 337 -35.13 59.28 16.89
C GLN A 337 -35.41 60.75 17.20
N SER A 338 -35.41 61.66 16.22
CA SER A 338 -35.74 63.05 16.41
C SER A 338 -37.18 63.28 16.81
N SER A 339 -38.12 62.55 16.20
CA SER A 339 -39.55 62.59 16.60
C SER A 339 -39.78 62.02 18.02
N PHE A 340 -39.01 61.02 18.42
CA PHE A 340 -39.09 60.47 19.77
C PHE A 340 -38.54 61.43 20.83
N ILE A 341 -37.48 62.18 20.48
CA ILE A 341 -36.90 63.19 21.36
C ILE A 341 -37.83 64.44 21.47
N SER A 342 -38.44 64.88 20.35
CA SER A 342 -39.43 65.98 20.38
C SER A 342 -40.66 65.64 21.21
N ASN A 343 -41.20 64.44 21.08
CA ASN A 343 -42.34 63.97 21.88
C ASN A 343 -42.02 63.79 23.38
N LYS A 344 -40.73 63.59 23.74
CA LYS A 344 -40.29 63.54 25.14
C LYS A 344 -40.09 64.91 25.77
N LYS A 345 -39.89 65.97 24.95
CA LYS A 345 -39.79 67.36 25.41
C LYS A 345 -41.14 68.07 25.60
N CYS A 346 -42.22 67.47 25.09
CA CYS A 346 -43.58 67.96 25.22
C CYS A 346 -44.39 67.25 26.32
N LYS A 347 -43.79 66.40 27.13
CA LYS A 347 -44.27 65.89 28.38
C LYS A 347 -43.38 66.37 29.52
#